data_197f27316c33bdd323c2bdd6c17183a1
#
_entry.id   197f27316c33bdd323c2bdd6c17183a1
#
_cell.length_a   1.000
_cell.length_b   1.000
_cell.length_c   1.000
_cell.angle_alpha   90.00
_cell.angle_beta   90.00
_cell.angle_gamma   90.00
#
_symmetry.space_group_name_H-M   'P 1'
#
loop_
_entity.id
_entity.type
_entity.pdbx_description
1 polymer ?
#
loop_
_entity_poly.entity_id
_entity_poly.type
_entity_poly.pdbx_seq_one_letter_code
_entity_poly.pdbx_strand_id
1 'polypeptide(L)'
;TCHACVDVCPVYIEHVPKITDTRRHLMMEAMEYPEELNVALGNLEVNSNPYGFGPHERGDWAEGLDVKVGEAAEYLYFVGCAASFDERNKKVARSTIQLLQEGGLDVSILGMDEGCSGDPARRMGNEYLFQMMAEMNVMSFQEMGIKKIVASCPHCFHTLGKEYKDFGGDELEVVHHSQIIAELQSSGNLPAMNKSGNDSLGKVTFHDPCYLGRIGGETEAPRSVIGGVDVEVERSGQDSFCCGAGGAQMWMEEDVDKRVSNIRAKELAATGCDTVAVGCPFCSTMITDGLKDIGSEGIEVLDLAEILWKQIKENDNALKAAKKAASEVSQETASAEV
;
A
#
# COMPACT_ATOMS: atom_id res chain seq x y z
N THR A 1 11.28 -13.21 -4.05
CA THR A 1 10.54 -12.68 -5.22
C THR A 1 10.73 -11.17 -5.46
N CYS A 2 11.53 -10.49 -4.64
CA CYS A 2 11.78 -9.05 -4.76
C CYS A 2 12.69 -8.61 -5.93
N HIS A 3 13.18 -9.55 -6.75
CA HIS A 3 14.08 -9.34 -7.90
C HIS A 3 15.47 -8.75 -7.60
N ALA A 4 15.86 -8.55 -6.35
CA ALA A 4 17.21 -8.05 -6.02
C ALA A 4 18.33 -8.93 -6.61
N CYS A 5 18.15 -10.25 -6.62
CA CYS A 5 19.12 -11.18 -7.22
C CYS A 5 19.22 -11.06 -8.76
N VAL A 6 18.16 -10.60 -9.44
CA VAL A 6 18.16 -10.32 -10.89
C VAL A 6 18.90 -9.03 -11.15
N ASP A 7 18.58 -8.00 -10.38
CA ASP A 7 19.10 -6.64 -10.52
C ASP A 7 20.62 -6.58 -10.32
N VAL A 8 21.15 -7.24 -9.29
CA VAL A 8 22.58 -7.30 -9.01
C VAL A 8 23.34 -8.33 -9.85
N CYS A 9 22.65 -9.10 -10.71
CA CYS A 9 23.29 -10.13 -11.51
C CYS A 9 24.06 -9.49 -12.70
N PRO A 10 25.39 -9.65 -12.79
CA PRO A 10 26.18 -8.99 -13.83
C PRO A 10 25.87 -9.49 -15.25
N VAL A 11 25.15 -10.60 -15.38
CA VAL A 11 24.73 -11.22 -16.64
C VAL A 11 23.20 -11.28 -16.78
N TYR A 12 22.46 -10.58 -15.91
CA TYR A 12 20.99 -10.42 -15.93
C TYR A 12 20.21 -11.74 -15.97
N ILE A 13 20.65 -12.76 -15.22
CA ILE A 13 19.90 -14.02 -15.12
C ILE A 13 18.63 -13.79 -14.32
N GLU A 14 17.49 -14.14 -14.90
CA GLU A 14 16.19 -14.11 -14.24
C GLU A 14 16.01 -15.31 -13.30
N HIS A 15 16.33 -15.12 -12.04
CA HIS A 15 16.24 -16.16 -11.01
C HIS A 15 14.81 -16.41 -10.52
N VAL A 16 13.98 -15.36 -10.49
CA VAL A 16 12.65 -15.40 -9.84
C VAL A 16 11.69 -16.40 -10.47
N PRO A 17 11.59 -16.54 -11.82
CA PRO A 17 10.76 -17.61 -12.41
C PRO A 17 11.19 -19.00 -11.94
N LYS A 18 12.50 -19.27 -11.89
CA LYS A 18 13.01 -20.56 -11.41
C LYS A 18 12.70 -20.83 -9.94
N ILE A 19 12.79 -19.81 -9.09
CA ILE A 19 12.42 -19.91 -7.67
C ILE A 19 10.91 -20.21 -7.56
N THR A 20 10.08 -19.54 -8.35
CA THR A 20 8.65 -19.74 -8.34
C THR A 20 8.28 -21.16 -8.84
N ASP A 21 8.89 -21.62 -9.92
CA ASP A 21 8.67 -22.98 -10.43
C ASP A 21 9.10 -24.06 -9.42
N THR A 22 10.23 -23.85 -8.73
CA THR A 22 10.66 -24.74 -7.65
C THR A 22 9.65 -24.79 -6.52
N ARG A 23 9.12 -23.63 -6.11
CA ARG A 23 8.08 -23.57 -5.07
C ARG A 23 6.79 -24.26 -5.51
N ARG A 24 6.39 -24.11 -6.78
CA ARG A 24 5.22 -24.82 -7.34
C ARG A 24 5.40 -26.32 -7.25
N HIS A 25 6.55 -26.82 -7.66
CA HIS A 25 6.86 -28.25 -7.56
C HIS A 25 6.81 -28.74 -6.11
N LEU A 26 7.49 -28.04 -5.19
CA LEU A 26 7.50 -28.39 -3.77
C LEU A 26 6.11 -28.34 -3.14
N MET A 27 5.31 -27.33 -3.46
CA MET A 27 3.96 -27.12 -2.91
C MET A 27 2.95 -28.11 -3.48
N MET A 28 2.90 -28.25 -4.82
CA MET A 28 1.79 -28.92 -5.50
C MET A 28 2.07 -30.40 -5.83
N GLU A 29 3.34 -30.79 -5.97
CA GLU A 29 3.70 -32.17 -6.36
C GLU A 29 4.40 -32.92 -5.22
N ALA A 30 5.45 -32.33 -4.62
CA ALA A 30 6.21 -32.99 -3.58
C ALA A 30 5.56 -32.89 -2.18
N MET A 31 4.70 -31.91 -1.94
CA MET A 31 4.08 -31.60 -0.63
C MET A 31 5.14 -31.30 0.45
N GLU A 32 6.27 -30.71 0.04
CA GLU A 32 7.41 -30.35 0.88
C GLU A 32 7.54 -28.83 1.00
N TYR A 33 6.81 -28.21 1.92
CA TYR A 33 6.83 -26.77 2.17
C TYR A 33 6.73 -26.47 3.68
N PRO A 34 7.10 -25.26 4.14
CA PRO A 34 7.00 -24.89 5.55
C PRO A 34 5.56 -25.01 6.07
N GLU A 35 5.38 -25.73 7.20
CA GLU A 35 4.06 -25.98 7.79
C GLU A 35 3.34 -24.69 8.20
N GLU A 36 4.08 -23.63 8.55
CA GLU A 36 3.54 -22.33 8.92
C GLU A 36 2.67 -21.72 7.82
N LEU A 37 2.93 -22.05 6.56
CA LEU A 37 2.14 -21.57 5.42
C LEU A 37 0.73 -22.17 5.37
N ASN A 38 0.46 -23.29 6.04
CA ASN A 38 -0.85 -23.94 6.04
C ASN A 38 -1.97 -23.03 6.56
N VAL A 39 -1.68 -22.21 7.57
CA VAL A 39 -2.68 -21.29 8.13
C VAL A 39 -3.09 -20.24 7.09
N ALA A 40 -2.11 -19.59 6.46
CA ALA A 40 -2.39 -18.58 5.45
C ALA A 40 -3.05 -19.17 4.19
N LEU A 41 -2.65 -20.36 3.75
CA LEU A 41 -3.26 -21.06 2.62
C LEU A 41 -4.72 -21.45 2.92
N GLY A 42 -4.98 -22.07 4.06
CA GLY A 42 -6.34 -22.43 4.46
C GLY A 42 -7.26 -21.22 4.60
N ASN A 43 -6.74 -20.11 5.12
CA ASN A 43 -7.47 -18.85 5.19
C ASN A 43 -7.78 -18.28 3.80
N LEU A 44 -6.84 -18.35 2.86
CA LEU A 44 -7.06 -17.92 1.46
C LEU A 44 -8.15 -18.76 0.79
N GLU A 45 -8.15 -20.08 0.98
CA GLU A 45 -9.15 -20.99 0.42
C GLU A 45 -10.56 -20.74 0.98
N VAL A 46 -10.68 -20.54 2.29
CA VAL A 46 -11.98 -20.44 2.97
C VAL A 46 -12.52 -19.02 2.99
N ASN A 47 -11.66 -18.03 3.24
CA ASN A 47 -12.07 -16.64 3.51
C ASN A 47 -11.62 -15.65 2.43
N SER A 48 -10.98 -16.11 1.36
CA SER A 48 -10.39 -15.27 0.32
C SER A 48 -9.44 -14.18 0.84
N ASN A 49 -8.81 -14.40 2.00
CA ASN A 49 -7.75 -13.55 2.55
C ASN A 49 -6.83 -14.35 3.48
N PRO A 50 -5.53 -13.99 3.58
CA PRO A 50 -4.58 -14.77 4.38
C PRO A 50 -4.70 -14.56 5.90
N TYR A 51 -5.49 -13.57 6.35
CA TYR A 51 -5.66 -13.22 7.76
C TYR A 51 -6.73 -14.07 8.47
N GLY A 52 -7.64 -14.70 7.71
CA GLY A 52 -8.70 -15.55 8.24
C GLY A 52 -9.95 -14.80 8.73
N PHE A 53 -10.06 -13.51 8.43
CA PHE A 53 -11.28 -12.75 8.71
C PHE A 53 -12.40 -13.12 7.74
N GLY A 54 -13.66 -12.99 8.22
CA GLY A 54 -14.83 -13.26 7.38
C GLY A 54 -14.99 -12.22 6.27
N PRO A 55 -15.54 -12.61 5.09
CA PRO A 55 -15.77 -11.65 4.00
C PRO A 55 -16.61 -10.43 4.40
N HIS A 56 -17.55 -10.59 5.34
CA HIS A 56 -18.41 -9.51 5.84
C HIS A 56 -17.64 -8.40 6.57
N GLU A 57 -16.47 -8.70 7.15
CA GLU A 57 -15.61 -7.72 7.83
C GLU A 57 -14.77 -6.89 6.86
N ARG A 58 -14.73 -7.29 5.58
CA ARG A 58 -13.82 -6.69 4.59
C ARG A 58 -14.13 -5.23 4.28
N GLY A 59 -15.38 -4.81 4.49
CA GLY A 59 -15.84 -3.44 4.29
C GLY A 59 -15.76 -2.54 5.51
N ASP A 60 -15.47 -3.08 6.70
CA ASP A 60 -15.56 -2.35 7.99
C ASP A 60 -14.65 -1.13 8.07
N TRP A 61 -13.52 -1.14 7.37
CA TRP A 61 -12.60 0.01 7.28
C TRP A 61 -13.28 1.26 6.72
N ALA A 62 -14.32 1.10 5.89
CA ALA A 62 -15.05 2.20 5.25
C ALA A 62 -16.22 2.74 6.10
N GLU A 63 -16.47 2.19 7.28
CA GLU A 63 -17.56 2.65 8.14
C GLU A 63 -17.51 4.17 8.38
N GLY A 64 -18.64 4.85 8.15
CA GLY A 64 -18.77 6.30 8.29
C GLY A 64 -18.18 7.11 7.13
N LEU A 65 -17.70 6.48 6.06
CA LEU A 65 -17.32 7.14 4.83
C LEU A 65 -18.47 7.07 3.80
N ASP A 66 -18.62 8.11 3.02
CA ASP A 66 -19.52 8.12 1.86
C ASP A 66 -18.78 7.57 0.65
N VAL A 67 -18.89 6.24 0.43
CA VAL A 67 -18.23 5.53 -0.68
C VAL A 67 -19.20 4.56 -1.33
N LYS A 68 -19.18 4.48 -2.66
CA LYS A 68 -19.94 3.51 -3.45
C LYS A 68 -19.42 2.10 -3.18
N VAL A 69 -20.30 1.16 -2.87
CA VAL A 69 -19.95 -0.24 -2.62
C VAL A 69 -20.69 -1.14 -3.60
N GLY A 70 -19.97 -1.90 -4.42
CA GLY A 70 -20.55 -2.79 -5.41
C GLY A 70 -21.29 -2.07 -6.54
N GLU A 71 -21.01 -0.80 -6.76
CA GLU A 71 -21.64 0.04 -7.77
C GLU A 71 -20.63 0.42 -8.87
N ALA A 72 -21.14 0.67 -10.08
CA ALA A 72 -20.31 1.14 -11.18
C ALA A 72 -19.74 2.53 -10.89
N ALA A 73 -18.44 2.70 -11.15
CA ALA A 73 -17.74 3.96 -11.05
C ALA A 73 -16.61 4.01 -12.09
N GLU A 74 -15.99 5.17 -12.30
CA GLU A 74 -14.87 5.29 -13.23
C GLU A 74 -13.65 4.50 -12.75
N TYR A 75 -13.39 4.51 -11.43
CA TYR A 75 -12.30 3.78 -10.79
C TYR A 75 -12.83 2.81 -9.74
N LEU A 76 -12.23 1.62 -9.69
CA LEU A 76 -12.31 0.75 -8.53
C LEU A 76 -11.11 1.00 -7.63
N TYR A 77 -11.32 1.30 -6.36
CA TYR A 77 -10.25 1.19 -5.38
C TYR A 77 -10.20 -0.25 -4.85
N PHE A 78 -9.22 -1.01 -5.32
CA PHE A 78 -8.93 -2.36 -4.82
C PHE A 78 -8.12 -2.24 -3.53
N VAL A 79 -8.78 -2.41 -2.40
CA VAL A 79 -8.24 -2.13 -1.07
C VAL A 79 -7.14 -3.11 -0.68
N GLY A 80 -7.32 -4.38 -1.01
CA GLY A 80 -6.41 -5.46 -0.65
C GLY A 80 -6.54 -5.88 0.82
N CYS A 81 -6.02 -7.08 1.13
CA CYS A 81 -6.26 -7.71 2.43
C CYS A 81 -5.65 -6.94 3.60
N ALA A 82 -4.42 -6.44 3.46
CA ALA A 82 -3.76 -5.72 4.56
C ALA A 82 -4.52 -4.46 4.97
N ALA A 83 -4.93 -3.64 3.99
CA ALA A 83 -5.65 -2.40 4.27
C ALA A 83 -7.11 -2.63 4.71
N SER A 84 -7.68 -3.82 4.43
CA SER A 84 -9.02 -4.19 4.91
C SER A 84 -9.04 -4.66 6.36
N PHE A 85 -8.01 -5.39 6.81
CA PHE A 85 -8.08 -6.13 8.07
C PHE A 85 -7.10 -5.68 9.14
N ASP A 86 -5.94 -5.12 8.76
CA ASP A 86 -4.96 -4.61 9.72
C ASP A 86 -5.34 -3.20 10.19
N GLU A 87 -5.52 -3.02 11.51
CA GLU A 87 -5.99 -1.76 12.12
C GLU A 87 -5.10 -0.55 11.77
N ARG A 88 -3.79 -0.77 11.62
CA ARG A 88 -2.88 0.27 11.21
C ARG A 88 -3.11 0.67 9.75
N ASN A 89 -3.30 -0.33 8.90
CA ASN A 89 -3.43 -0.14 7.46
C ASN A 89 -4.86 0.26 7.02
N LYS A 90 -5.88 0.06 7.83
CA LYS A 90 -7.22 0.64 7.62
C LYS A 90 -7.15 2.17 7.48
N LYS A 91 -6.23 2.83 8.18
CA LYS A 91 -6.02 4.29 8.05
C LYS A 91 -5.50 4.66 6.67
N VAL A 92 -4.66 3.82 6.07
CA VAL A 92 -4.17 4.01 4.69
C VAL A 92 -5.34 3.95 3.70
N ALA A 93 -6.20 2.92 3.81
CA ALA A 93 -7.39 2.78 2.96
C ALA A 93 -8.30 4.01 3.05
N ARG A 94 -8.58 4.48 4.28
CA ARG A 94 -9.41 5.66 4.53
C ARG A 94 -8.81 6.93 3.94
N SER A 95 -7.51 7.16 4.13
CA SER A 95 -6.82 8.33 3.58
C SER A 95 -6.80 8.28 2.05
N THR A 96 -6.54 7.11 1.47
CA THR A 96 -6.50 6.94 0.02
C THR A 96 -7.86 7.26 -0.61
N ILE A 97 -8.95 6.63 -0.15
CA ILE A 97 -10.29 6.87 -0.73
C ILE A 97 -10.71 8.32 -0.61
N GLN A 98 -10.42 8.97 0.54
CA GLN A 98 -10.73 10.37 0.78
C GLN A 98 -9.92 11.30 -0.15
N LEU A 99 -8.65 10.99 -0.43
CA LEU A 99 -7.85 11.74 -1.40
C LEU A 99 -8.38 11.59 -2.83
N LEU A 100 -8.77 10.39 -3.23
CA LEU A 100 -9.32 10.16 -4.56
C LEU A 100 -10.63 10.94 -4.76
N GLN A 101 -11.51 10.94 -3.76
CA GLN A 101 -12.76 11.70 -3.78
C GLN A 101 -12.53 13.23 -3.73
N GLU A 102 -11.62 13.70 -2.87
CA GLU A 102 -11.22 15.12 -2.81
C GLU A 102 -10.64 15.61 -4.14
N GLY A 103 -9.89 14.73 -4.82
CA GLY A 103 -9.36 14.97 -6.16
C GLY A 103 -10.42 14.92 -7.27
N GLY A 104 -11.69 14.67 -6.94
CA GLY A 104 -12.82 14.68 -7.87
C GLY A 104 -13.02 13.40 -8.66
N LEU A 105 -12.40 12.28 -8.28
CA LEU A 105 -12.59 11.00 -8.95
C LEU A 105 -13.89 10.32 -8.52
N ASP A 106 -14.56 9.69 -9.47
CA ASP A 106 -15.68 8.78 -9.23
C ASP A 106 -15.12 7.40 -8.91
N VAL A 107 -15.19 6.99 -7.61
CA VAL A 107 -14.54 5.79 -7.09
C VAL A 107 -15.53 4.90 -6.36
N SER A 108 -15.44 3.60 -6.59
CA SER A 108 -16.17 2.57 -5.85
C SER A 108 -15.21 1.57 -5.19
N ILE A 109 -15.74 0.77 -4.29
CA ILE A 109 -15.08 -0.40 -3.70
C ILE A 109 -15.98 -1.63 -3.86
N LEU A 110 -15.40 -2.83 -3.80
CA LEU A 110 -16.16 -4.08 -3.85
C LEU A 110 -16.79 -4.44 -2.49
N GLY A 111 -16.23 -3.94 -1.38
CA GLY A 111 -16.68 -4.31 -0.05
C GLY A 111 -16.46 -5.80 0.22
N MET A 112 -17.52 -6.51 0.63
CA MET A 112 -17.45 -7.94 0.96
C MET A 112 -17.17 -8.85 -0.24
N ASP A 113 -17.39 -8.36 -1.45
CA ASP A 113 -17.18 -9.11 -2.70
C ASP A 113 -15.71 -9.04 -3.19
N GLU A 114 -14.85 -8.24 -2.53
CA GLU A 114 -13.43 -8.19 -2.85
C GLU A 114 -12.71 -9.43 -2.31
N GLY A 115 -12.11 -10.23 -3.20
CA GLY A 115 -11.17 -11.30 -2.84
C GLY A 115 -9.72 -10.79 -2.73
N CYS A 116 -8.83 -11.60 -2.17
CA CYS A 116 -7.40 -11.36 -2.28
C CYS A 116 -6.98 -11.41 -3.76
N SER A 117 -5.97 -10.62 -4.15
CA SER A 117 -5.40 -10.71 -5.51
C SER A 117 -4.74 -12.06 -5.83
N GLY A 118 -4.58 -12.94 -4.85
CA GLY A 118 -3.91 -14.23 -5.01
C GLY A 118 -2.37 -14.16 -4.98
N ASP A 119 -1.77 -12.98 -4.91
CA ASP A 119 -0.30 -12.84 -4.84
C ASP A 119 0.34 -13.76 -3.77
N PRO A 120 -0.16 -13.84 -2.51
CA PRO A 120 0.42 -14.76 -1.53
C PRO A 120 0.39 -16.22 -1.99
N ALA A 121 -0.72 -16.71 -2.52
CA ALA A 121 -0.83 -18.08 -3.01
C ALA A 121 0.20 -18.37 -4.11
N ARG A 122 0.33 -17.47 -5.10
CA ARG A 122 1.30 -17.61 -6.20
C ARG A 122 2.74 -17.60 -5.69
N ARG A 123 3.07 -16.74 -4.73
CA ARG A 123 4.44 -16.65 -4.16
C ARG A 123 4.78 -17.83 -3.25
N MET A 124 3.79 -18.45 -2.62
CA MET A 124 3.94 -19.72 -1.89
C MET A 124 4.14 -20.92 -2.81
N GLY A 125 3.69 -20.84 -4.07
CA GLY A 125 3.73 -21.91 -5.06
C GLY A 125 2.39 -22.63 -5.27
N ASN A 126 1.29 -22.19 -4.63
CA ASN A 126 -0.05 -22.71 -4.87
C ASN A 126 -0.66 -22.02 -6.10
N GLU A 127 -0.22 -22.43 -7.28
CA GLU A 127 -0.65 -21.86 -8.55
C GLU A 127 -2.13 -22.10 -8.82
N TYR A 128 -2.66 -23.25 -8.42
CA TYR A 128 -4.08 -23.57 -8.61
C TYR A 128 -4.98 -22.60 -7.84
N LEU A 129 -4.67 -22.35 -6.56
CA LEU A 129 -5.42 -21.41 -5.74
C LEU A 129 -5.32 -20.00 -6.31
N PHE A 130 -4.12 -19.60 -6.78
CA PHE A 130 -3.93 -18.30 -7.43
C PHE A 130 -4.82 -18.14 -8.66
N GLN A 131 -4.84 -19.13 -9.55
CA GLN A 131 -5.65 -19.09 -10.78
C GLN A 131 -7.13 -18.96 -10.47
N MET A 132 -7.66 -19.76 -9.53
CA MET A 132 -9.04 -19.64 -9.09
C MET A 132 -9.38 -18.23 -8.60
N MET A 133 -8.52 -17.63 -7.76
CA MET A 133 -8.74 -16.28 -7.23
C MET A 133 -8.66 -15.23 -8.33
N ALA A 134 -7.74 -15.36 -9.28
CA ALA A 134 -7.59 -14.45 -10.40
C ALA A 134 -8.82 -14.49 -11.32
N GLU A 135 -9.28 -15.66 -11.69
CA GLU A 135 -10.48 -15.85 -12.52
C GLU A 135 -11.73 -15.28 -11.84
N MET A 136 -11.92 -15.53 -10.55
CA MET A 136 -13.06 -14.98 -9.79
C MET A 136 -13.04 -13.46 -9.77
N ASN A 137 -11.88 -12.84 -9.48
CA ASN A 137 -11.76 -11.38 -9.47
C ASN A 137 -11.99 -10.78 -10.87
N VAL A 138 -11.43 -11.39 -11.93
CA VAL A 138 -11.63 -10.93 -13.31
C VAL A 138 -13.10 -11.00 -13.70
N MET A 139 -13.80 -12.08 -13.35
CA MET A 139 -15.25 -12.20 -13.59
C MET A 139 -16.03 -11.08 -12.88
N SER A 140 -15.76 -10.83 -11.60
CA SER A 140 -16.38 -9.73 -10.85
C SER A 140 -16.12 -8.38 -11.51
N PHE A 141 -14.90 -8.11 -11.95
CA PHE A 141 -14.57 -6.84 -12.62
C PHE A 141 -15.30 -6.69 -13.95
N GLN A 142 -15.41 -7.76 -14.73
CA GLN A 142 -16.13 -7.78 -16.02
C GLN A 142 -17.64 -7.57 -15.82
N GLU A 143 -18.25 -8.24 -14.84
CA GLU A 143 -19.68 -8.08 -14.51
C GLU A 143 -20.03 -6.65 -14.09
N MET A 144 -19.13 -5.97 -13.40
CA MET A 144 -19.28 -4.57 -13.00
C MET A 144 -18.81 -3.56 -14.06
N GLY A 145 -18.23 -4.02 -15.17
CA GLY A 145 -17.68 -3.16 -16.23
C GLY A 145 -16.43 -2.36 -15.80
N ILE A 146 -15.70 -2.85 -14.79
CA ILE A 146 -14.50 -2.19 -14.25
C ILE A 146 -13.35 -2.36 -15.23
N LYS A 147 -12.69 -1.23 -15.54
CA LYS A 147 -11.48 -1.19 -16.37
C LYS A 147 -10.31 -0.49 -15.68
N LYS A 148 -10.57 0.49 -14.81
CA LYS A 148 -9.56 1.26 -14.11
C LYS A 148 -9.54 0.92 -12.64
N ILE A 149 -8.37 0.52 -12.14
CA ILE A 149 -8.18 0.07 -10.75
C ILE A 149 -7.06 0.88 -10.10
N VAL A 150 -7.32 1.38 -8.90
CA VAL A 150 -6.31 1.95 -8.00
C VAL A 150 -5.99 0.94 -6.91
N ALA A 151 -4.72 0.67 -6.63
CA ALA A 151 -4.29 -0.20 -5.55
C ALA A 151 -3.23 0.47 -4.67
N SER A 152 -3.36 0.37 -3.34
CA SER A 152 -2.34 0.88 -2.41
C SER A 152 -1.21 -0.11 -2.17
N CYS A 153 -1.43 -1.39 -2.46
CA CYS A 153 -0.43 -2.44 -2.31
C CYS A 153 0.30 -2.70 -3.62
N PRO A 154 1.64 -2.50 -3.69
CA PRO A 154 2.42 -2.79 -4.91
C PRO A 154 2.34 -4.23 -5.39
N HIS A 155 2.11 -5.21 -4.49
CA HIS A 155 1.86 -6.59 -4.87
C HIS A 155 0.54 -6.74 -5.61
N CYS A 156 -0.55 -6.16 -5.08
CA CYS A 156 -1.84 -6.13 -5.78
C CYS A 156 -1.74 -5.37 -7.10
N PHE A 157 -1.10 -4.20 -7.12
CA PHE A 157 -0.82 -3.41 -8.32
C PHE A 157 -0.15 -4.25 -9.42
N HIS A 158 0.91 -4.98 -9.06
CA HIS A 158 1.63 -5.84 -10.00
C HIS A 158 0.78 -7.03 -10.46
N THR A 159 0.15 -7.73 -9.53
CA THR A 159 -0.62 -8.94 -9.81
C THR A 159 -1.83 -8.63 -10.71
N LEU A 160 -2.62 -7.62 -10.36
CA LEU A 160 -3.77 -7.19 -11.15
C LEU A 160 -3.35 -6.63 -12.52
N GLY A 161 -2.31 -5.81 -12.56
CA GLY A 161 -1.91 -5.10 -13.79
C GLY A 161 -1.04 -5.92 -14.75
N LYS A 162 -0.39 -6.99 -14.29
CA LYS A 162 0.54 -7.77 -15.09
C LYS A 162 0.15 -9.24 -15.19
N GLU A 163 -0.14 -9.88 -14.06
CA GLU A 163 -0.34 -11.32 -14.00
C GLU A 163 -1.78 -11.73 -14.35
N TYR A 164 -2.77 -10.87 -14.12
CA TYR A 164 -4.17 -11.12 -14.50
C TYR A 164 -4.44 -11.10 -16.01
N LYS A 165 -3.50 -10.59 -16.81
CA LYS A 165 -3.60 -10.65 -18.27
C LYS A 165 -3.75 -12.06 -18.80
N ASP A 166 -3.09 -13.02 -18.17
CA ASP A 166 -3.19 -14.43 -18.52
C ASP A 166 -4.58 -15.05 -18.20
N PHE A 167 -5.45 -14.31 -17.48
CA PHE A 167 -6.76 -14.76 -17.01
C PHE A 167 -7.92 -13.88 -17.53
N GLY A 168 -7.71 -13.14 -18.60
CA GLY A 168 -8.73 -12.29 -19.22
C GLY A 168 -8.81 -10.87 -18.65
N GLY A 169 -7.79 -10.44 -17.90
CA GLY A 169 -7.63 -9.08 -17.40
C GLY A 169 -6.81 -8.16 -18.30
N ASP A 170 -6.78 -8.42 -19.63
CA ASP A 170 -5.98 -7.64 -20.60
C ASP A 170 -6.37 -6.17 -20.69
N GLU A 171 -7.66 -5.86 -20.47
CA GLU A 171 -8.20 -4.51 -20.53
C GLU A 171 -8.06 -3.73 -19.20
N LEU A 172 -7.52 -4.33 -18.16
CA LEU A 172 -7.37 -3.66 -16.86
C LEU A 172 -6.22 -2.65 -16.88
N GLU A 173 -6.57 -1.41 -16.61
CA GLU A 173 -5.65 -0.32 -16.35
C GLU A 173 -5.46 -0.19 -14.83
N VAL A 174 -4.36 -0.68 -14.31
CA VAL A 174 -4.08 -0.66 -12.87
C VAL A 174 -3.02 0.38 -12.57
N VAL A 175 -3.30 1.26 -11.63
CA VAL A 175 -2.36 2.28 -11.16
C VAL A 175 -2.12 2.15 -9.65
N HIS A 176 -0.91 2.45 -9.22
CA HIS A 176 -0.61 2.55 -7.80
C HIS A 176 -1.15 3.87 -7.24
N HIS A 177 -1.63 3.86 -5.99
CA HIS A 177 -2.22 5.07 -5.39
C HIS A 177 -1.28 6.28 -5.40
N SER A 178 0.05 6.08 -5.30
CA SER A 178 1.01 7.19 -5.44
C SER A 178 0.99 7.85 -6.81
N GLN A 179 0.79 7.08 -7.87
CA GLN A 179 0.77 7.59 -9.24
C GLN A 179 -0.45 8.47 -9.49
N ILE A 180 -1.63 7.98 -9.14
CA ILE A 180 -2.87 8.73 -9.32
C ILE A 180 -2.92 9.97 -8.42
N ILE A 181 -2.44 9.89 -7.17
CA ILE A 181 -2.37 11.06 -6.27
C ILE A 181 -1.38 12.10 -6.81
N ALA A 182 -0.21 11.70 -7.31
CA ALA A 182 0.74 12.60 -7.95
C ALA A 182 0.15 13.28 -9.20
N GLU A 183 -0.62 12.56 -10.00
CA GLU A 183 -1.36 13.10 -11.14
C GLU A 183 -2.40 14.14 -10.71
N LEU A 184 -3.18 13.85 -9.67
CA LEU A 184 -4.16 14.80 -9.12
C LEU A 184 -3.50 16.07 -8.55
N GLN A 185 -2.32 15.94 -7.94
CA GLN A 185 -1.54 17.10 -7.50
C GLN A 185 -1.02 17.92 -8.70
N SER A 186 -0.48 17.26 -9.72
CA SER A 186 0.10 17.94 -10.90
C SER A 186 -0.97 18.65 -11.74
N SER A 187 -2.18 18.11 -11.78
CA SER A 187 -3.34 18.74 -12.43
C SER A 187 -4.02 19.83 -11.60
N GLY A 188 -3.61 20.02 -10.34
CA GLY A 188 -4.19 21.01 -9.43
C GLY A 188 -5.50 20.57 -8.77
N ASN A 189 -5.91 19.31 -8.94
CA ASN A 189 -7.10 18.73 -8.31
C ASN A 189 -6.85 18.39 -6.82
N LEU A 190 -5.60 18.17 -6.44
CA LEU A 190 -5.18 18.07 -5.05
C LEU A 190 -4.07 19.09 -4.77
N PRO A 191 -3.96 19.62 -3.54
CA PRO A 191 -2.88 20.53 -3.19
C PRO A 191 -1.52 19.80 -3.21
N ALA A 192 -0.49 20.51 -3.65
CA ALA A 192 0.88 20.03 -3.49
C ALA A 192 1.27 19.98 -2.00
N MET A 193 2.13 19.02 -1.66
CA MET A 193 2.68 18.91 -0.31
C MET A 193 3.53 20.14 0.02
N ASN A 194 3.21 20.81 1.12
CA ASN A 194 4.00 21.94 1.63
C ASN A 194 4.82 21.52 2.86
N LYS A 195 6.11 21.24 2.65
CA LYS A 195 7.02 20.85 3.73
C LYS A 195 7.29 21.98 4.73
N SER A 196 7.28 23.24 4.27
CA SER A 196 7.64 24.39 5.11
C SER A 196 6.67 24.68 6.26
N GLY A 197 5.55 23.98 6.34
CA GLY A 197 4.54 24.14 7.39
C GLY A 197 4.23 22.84 8.15
N ASN A 198 4.96 21.76 7.91
CA ASN A 198 4.64 20.46 8.49
C ASN A 198 5.72 19.98 9.48
N ASP A 199 5.95 20.79 10.54
CA ASP A 199 6.85 20.45 11.63
C ASP A 199 6.47 19.14 12.34
N SER A 200 5.24 18.64 12.13
CA SER A 200 4.73 17.44 12.80
C SER A 200 5.31 16.13 12.26
N LEU A 201 5.94 16.13 11.08
CA LEU A 201 6.58 14.93 10.50
C LEU A 201 8.06 14.81 10.88
N GLY A 202 8.69 15.91 11.33
CA GLY A 202 10.13 15.94 11.52
C GLY A 202 10.90 15.63 10.23
N LYS A 203 12.02 14.96 10.35
CA LYS A 203 12.89 14.57 9.24
C LYS A 203 12.36 13.30 8.58
N VAL A 204 12.01 13.37 7.31
CA VAL A 204 11.37 12.28 6.55
C VAL A 204 12.38 11.55 5.69
N THR A 205 12.37 10.19 5.76
CA THR A 205 12.97 9.30 4.76
C THR A 205 11.88 8.48 4.06
N PHE A 206 12.20 7.82 2.94
CA PHE A 206 11.26 6.96 2.22
C PHE A 206 11.79 5.54 2.09
N HIS A 207 10.93 4.56 2.34
CA HIS A 207 11.21 3.17 1.99
C HIS A 207 10.58 2.82 0.66
N ASP A 208 11.40 2.53 -0.35
CA ASP A 208 10.92 2.08 -1.66
C ASP A 208 10.45 0.63 -1.60
N PRO A 209 9.16 0.34 -1.84
CA PRO A 209 8.68 -1.03 -1.94
C PRO A 209 9.26 -1.71 -3.17
N CYS A 210 9.79 -2.93 -3.02
CA CYS A 210 10.48 -3.62 -4.11
C CYS A 210 9.61 -3.87 -5.35
N TYR A 211 8.31 -4.13 -5.18
CA TYR A 211 7.37 -4.32 -6.29
C TYR A 211 7.00 -3.01 -6.99
N LEU A 212 7.08 -1.88 -6.31
CA LEU A 212 6.85 -0.58 -6.93
C LEU A 212 8.13 -0.05 -7.59
N GLY A 213 9.21 0.10 -6.82
CA GLY A 213 10.45 0.70 -7.28
C GLY A 213 11.24 -0.19 -8.23
N ARG A 214 11.63 -1.41 -7.80
CA ARG A 214 12.49 -2.28 -8.61
C ARG A 214 11.73 -2.94 -9.77
N ILE A 215 10.58 -3.55 -9.51
CA ILE A 215 9.83 -4.30 -10.52
C ILE A 215 8.96 -3.36 -11.37
N GLY A 216 8.32 -2.38 -10.74
CA GLY A 216 7.46 -1.39 -11.40
C GLY A 216 8.20 -0.22 -12.03
N GLY A 217 9.45 0.03 -11.62
CA GLY A 217 10.24 1.19 -12.09
C GLY A 217 9.75 2.54 -11.54
N GLU A 218 8.84 2.52 -10.56
CA GLU A 218 8.22 3.73 -10.04
C GLU A 218 8.86 4.17 -8.72
N THR A 219 9.65 5.22 -8.77
CA THR A 219 10.34 5.79 -7.60
C THR A 219 10.02 7.27 -7.38
N GLU A 220 9.50 7.95 -8.43
CA GLU A 220 9.31 9.39 -8.42
C GLU A 220 7.94 9.81 -7.87
N ALA A 221 6.86 9.14 -8.30
CA ALA A 221 5.52 9.48 -7.86
C ALA A 221 5.37 9.44 -6.32
N PRO A 222 5.86 8.42 -5.59
CA PRO A 222 5.80 8.41 -4.13
C PRO A 222 6.48 9.62 -3.48
N ARG A 223 7.67 9.99 -3.97
CA ARG A 223 8.43 11.16 -3.48
C ARG A 223 7.71 12.46 -3.79
N SER A 224 7.14 12.58 -4.99
CA SER A 224 6.37 13.75 -5.41
C SER A 224 5.18 13.99 -4.48
N VAL A 225 4.42 12.94 -4.15
CA VAL A 225 3.24 13.04 -3.26
C VAL A 225 3.57 13.66 -1.92
N ILE A 226 4.70 13.29 -1.32
CA ILE A 226 5.14 13.79 -0.02
C ILE A 226 6.03 15.04 -0.10
N GLY A 227 6.18 15.64 -1.28
CA GLY A 227 7.03 16.82 -1.50
C GLY A 227 8.54 16.55 -1.38
N GLY A 228 8.96 15.30 -1.62
CA GLY A 228 10.35 14.83 -1.50
C GLY A 228 10.71 14.32 -0.10
N VAL A 229 11.92 13.82 0.05
CA VAL A 229 12.48 13.33 1.33
C VAL A 229 13.53 14.30 1.86
N ASP A 230 13.79 14.26 3.18
CA ASP A 230 14.83 15.09 3.81
C ASP A 230 16.17 14.36 3.84
N VAL A 231 16.11 13.02 3.88
CA VAL A 231 17.29 12.17 3.83
C VAL A 231 16.95 10.88 3.10
N GLU A 232 17.80 10.51 2.14
CA GLU A 232 17.71 9.20 1.50
C GLU A 232 18.46 8.15 2.33
N VAL A 233 17.87 6.97 2.43
CA VAL A 233 18.59 5.80 2.94
C VAL A 233 19.56 5.30 1.86
N GLU A 234 20.72 4.75 2.24
CA GLU A 234 21.77 4.36 1.32
C GLU A 234 21.26 3.43 0.20
N ARG A 235 20.47 2.40 0.57
CA ARG A 235 19.82 1.52 -0.40
C ARG A 235 18.39 2.00 -0.66
N SER A 236 18.22 2.86 -1.67
CA SER A 236 16.96 3.49 -2.07
C SER A 236 16.62 3.26 -3.55
N GLY A 237 15.42 3.65 -3.96
CA GLY A 237 14.96 3.51 -5.34
C GLY A 237 14.96 2.05 -5.81
N GLN A 238 15.56 1.77 -6.97
CA GLN A 238 15.67 0.43 -7.53
C GLN A 238 16.58 -0.49 -6.69
N ASP A 239 17.61 0.08 -6.04
CA ASP A 239 18.53 -0.65 -5.17
C ASP A 239 17.97 -0.89 -3.74
N SER A 240 16.74 -0.50 -3.48
CA SER A 240 16.11 -0.59 -2.16
C SER A 240 16.21 -1.99 -1.54
N PHE A 241 16.52 -2.04 -0.25
CA PHE A 241 16.48 -3.29 0.50
C PHE A 241 15.04 -3.69 0.86
N CYS A 242 14.77 -4.99 0.85
CA CYS A 242 13.43 -5.54 1.10
C CYS A 242 12.95 -5.26 2.53
N CYS A 243 11.63 -5.04 2.70
CA CYS A 243 11.01 -4.96 4.02
C CYS A 243 10.86 -6.33 4.71
N GLY A 244 10.98 -7.43 3.95
CA GLY A 244 10.88 -8.79 4.48
C GLY A 244 9.51 -9.47 4.32
N ALA A 245 8.45 -8.77 3.86
CA ALA A 245 7.12 -9.37 3.74
C ALA A 245 6.97 -10.33 2.57
N GLY A 246 7.58 -9.96 1.42
CA GLY A 246 7.31 -10.61 0.14
C GLY A 246 7.75 -12.07 0.07
N GLY A 247 7.18 -12.80 -0.93
CA GLY A 247 7.49 -14.22 -1.08
C GLY A 247 6.88 -15.11 -0.01
N ALA A 248 5.84 -14.63 0.66
CA ALA A 248 5.18 -15.26 1.80
C ALA A 248 6.00 -15.28 3.11
N GLN A 249 7.13 -14.56 3.14
CA GLN A 249 8.02 -14.57 4.31
C GLN A 249 7.34 -14.06 5.58
N MET A 250 6.42 -13.09 5.48
CA MET A 250 5.68 -12.58 6.65
C MET A 250 4.79 -13.63 7.34
N TRP A 251 4.51 -14.75 6.68
CA TRP A 251 3.72 -15.85 7.23
C TRP A 251 4.57 -16.97 7.84
N MET A 252 5.90 -16.77 7.87
CA MET A 252 6.87 -17.72 8.40
C MET A 252 7.62 -17.10 9.59
N GLU A 253 8.05 -17.94 10.51
CA GLU A 253 8.86 -17.52 11.63
C GLU A 253 10.35 -17.43 11.22
N GLU A 254 11.01 -16.37 11.66
CA GLU A 254 12.45 -16.16 11.48
C GLU A 254 13.10 -15.82 12.81
N ASP A 255 14.35 -16.24 13.00
CA ASP A 255 15.18 -15.78 14.10
C ASP A 255 15.26 -14.24 14.08
N VAL A 256 15.02 -13.59 15.21
CA VAL A 256 14.96 -12.12 15.32
C VAL A 256 16.23 -11.46 14.76
N ASP A 257 17.40 -12.07 14.99
CA ASP A 257 18.69 -11.55 14.52
C ASP A 257 18.88 -11.64 12.99
N LYS A 258 18.08 -12.47 12.32
CA LYS A 258 18.16 -12.72 10.87
C LYS A 258 17.02 -12.09 10.09
N ARG A 259 16.02 -11.56 10.79
CA ARG A 259 14.85 -10.95 10.14
C ARG A 259 15.27 -9.85 9.20
N VAL A 260 14.81 -9.95 7.96
CA VAL A 260 15.03 -8.95 6.92
C VAL A 260 14.47 -7.59 7.31
N SER A 261 13.32 -7.57 7.98
CA SER A 261 12.69 -6.35 8.51
C SER A 261 13.57 -5.61 9.50
N ASN A 262 14.25 -6.34 10.40
CA ASN A 262 15.15 -5.75 11.40
C ASN A 262 16.42 -5.14 10.77
N ILE A 263 16.93 -5.78 9.70
CA ILE A 263 18.06 -5.23 8.94
C ILE A 263 17.63 -3.92 8.29
N ARG A 264 16.46 -3.91 7.63
CA ARG A 264 15.93 -2.70 6.98
C ARG A 264 15.61 -1.60 7.98
N ALA A 265 15.02 -1.94 9.11
CA ALA A 265 14.72 -0.99 10.19
C ALA A 265 16.00 -0.30 10.72
N LYS A 266 17.11 -1.06 10.88
CA LYS A 266 18.41 -0.49 11.28
C LYS A 266 18.93 0.53 10.25
N GLU A 267 18.80 0.26 8.95
CA GLU A 267 19.22 1.20 7.91
C GLU A 267 18.39 2.50 7.94
N LEU A 268 17.07 2.35 8.08
CA LEU A 268 16.17 3.49 8.16
C LEU A 268 16.44 4.33 9.40
N ALA A 269 16.58 3.70 10.57
CA ALA A 269 16.91 4.39 11.82
C ALA A 269 18.29 5.10 11.77
N ALA A 270 19.27 4.52 11.07
CA ALA A 270 20.60 5.11 10.91
C ALA A 270 20.60 6.42 10.12
N THR A 271 19.54 6.74 9.37
CA THR A 271 19.38 8.05 8.69
C THR A 271 19.13 9.19 9.67
N GLY A 272 18.73 8.87 10.92
CA GLY A 272 18.31 9.86 11.90
C GLY A 272 17.01 10.53 11.53
N CYS A 273 16.10 9.83 10.84
CA CYS A 273 14.76 10.30 10.51
C CYS A 273 13.82 10.23 11.73
N ASP A 274 12.81 11.09 11.73
CA ASP A 274 11.68 11.05 12.66
C ASP A 274 10.51 10.27 12.07
N THR A 275 10.37 10.31 10.74
CA THR A 275 9.31 9.63 9.99
C THR A 275 9.87 8.81 8.83
N VAL A 276 9.41 7.56 8.72
CA VAL A 276 9.59 6.72 7.54
C VAL A 276 8.30 6.75 6.72
N ALA A 277 8.35 7.37 5.56
CA ALA A 277 7.25 7.31 4.61
C ALA A 277 7.31 5.99 3.81
N VAL A 278 6.14 5.41 3.56
CA VAL A 278 5.98 4.17 2.79
C VAL A 278 4.85 4.30 1.77
N GLY A 279 4.82 3.41 0.78
CA GLY A 279 3.72 3.28 -0.18
C GLY A 279 3.32 1.80 -0.33
N CYS A 280 3.19 1.09 0.78
CA CYS A 280 2.83 -0.33 0.80
C CYS A 280 2.37 -0.75 2.20
N PRO A 281 1.15 -1.28 2.35
CA PRO A 281 0.64 -1.72 3.66
C PRO A 281 1.51 -2.79 4.32
N PHE A 282 2.02 -3.75 3.55
CA PHE A 282 2.92 -4.77 4.09
C PHE A 282 4.27 -4.19 4.54
N CYS A 283 4.84 -3.24 3.78
CA CYS A 283 6.06 -2.56 4.20
C CYS A 283 5.82 -1.76 5.48
N SER A 284 4.66 -1.11 5.61
CA SER A 284 4.26 -0.40 6.83
C SER A 284 4.32 -1.31 8.05
N THR A 285 3.67 -2.47 7.99
CA THR A 285 3.66 -3.46 9.08
C THR A 285 5.08 -3.94 9.40
N MET A 286 5.82 -4.42 8.40
CA MET A 286 7.16 -5.01 8.62
C MET A 286 8.19 -4.02 9.15
N ILE A 287 8.15 -2.76 8.68
CA ILE A 287 9.07 -1.73 9.15
C ILE A 287 8.70 -1.29 10.57
N THR A 288 7.40 -1.14 10.86
CA THR A 288 6.92 -0.81 12.20
C THR A 288 7.36 -1.87 13.21
N ASP A 289 7.21 -3.15 12.89
CA ASP A 289 7.62 -4.24 13.77
C ASP A 289 9.14 -4.32 13.88
N GLY A 290 9.87 -4.14 12.78
CA GLY A 290 11.33 -4.09 12.79
C GLY A 290 11.89 -2.95 13.63
N LEU A 291 11.27 -1.76 13.60
CA LEU A 291 11.67 -0.62 14.45
C LEU A 291 11.41 -0.90 15.94
N LYS A 292 10.31 -1.57 16.28
CA LYS A 292 10.04 -2.04 17.66
C LYS A 292 11.08 -3.05 18.12
N ASP A 293 11.38 -4.06 17.30
CA ASP A 293 12.35 -5.11 17.61
C ASP A 293 13.75 -4.56 17.91
N ILE A 294 14.13 -3.44 17.25
CA ILE A 294 15.44 -2.80 17.47
C ILE A 294 15.41 -1.65 18.50
N GLY A 295 14.27 -1.41 19.16
CA GLY A 295 14.14 -0.36 20.18
C GLY A 295 14.12 1.06 19.62
N SER A 296 13.66 1.26 18.38
CA SER A 296 13.53 2.57 17.70
C SER A 296 12.07 3.00 17.52
N GLU A 297 11.22 2.74 18.50
CA GLU A 297 9.77 2.99 18.46
C GLU A 297 9.39 4.48 18.33
N GLY A 298 10.34 5.39 18.57
CA GLY A 298 10.15 6.83 18.39
C GLY A 298 10.04 7.28 16.93
N ILE A 299 10.40 6.42 15.96
CA ILE A 299 10.30 6.70 14.53
C ILE A 299 8.90 6.31 14.06
N GLU A 300 8.15 7.27 13.52
CA GLU A 300 6.81 7.03 13.00
C GLU A 300 6.87 6.43 11.59
N VAL A 301 6.00 5.45 11.29
CA VAL A 301 5.86 4.89 9.94
C VAL A 301 4.50 5.30 9.38
N LEU A 302 4.49 6.09 8.31
CA LEU A 302 3.28 6.61 7.69
C LEU A 302 3.22 6.28 6.19
N ASP A 303 2.04 5.94 5.70
CA ASP A 303 1.82 5.88 4.27
C ASP A 303 1.74 7.30 3.67
N LEU A 304 2.20 7.43 2.41
CA LEU A 304 2.18 8.70 1.69
C LEU A 304 0.77 9.33 1.62
N ALA A 305 -0.28 8.50 1.53
CA ALA A 305 -1.66 8.97 1.53
C ALA A 305 -2.06 9.56 2.89
N GLU A 306 -1.61 8.97 4.00
CA GLU A 306 -1.87 9.51 5.33
C GLU A 306 -1.15 10.84 5.54
N ILE A 307 0.11 10.94 5.07
CA ILE A 307 0.91 12.17 5.15
C ILE A 307 0.19 13.32 4.44
N LEU A 308 -0.21 13.10 3.18
CA LEU A 308 -0.89 14.15 2.41
C LEU A 308 -2.27 14.49 2.99
N TRP A 309 -3.07 13.47 3.37
CA TRP A 309 -4.39 13.70 3.94
C TRP A 309 -4.35 14.46 5.25
N LYS A 310 -3.38 14.15 6.12
CA LYS A 310 -3.15 14.89 7.38
C LYS A 310 -2.89 16.37 7.10
N GLN A 311 -2.03 16.69 6.14
CA GLN A 311 -1.75 18.09 5.77
C GLN A 311 -3.01 18.82 5.26
N ILE A 312 -3.81 18.18 4.40
CA ILE A 312 -5.04 18.78 3.89
C ILE A 312 -5.98 19.14 5.06
N LYS A 313 -6.16 18.21 6.00
CA LYS A 313 -7.01 18.45 7.18
C LYS A 313 -6.48 19.53 8.11
N GLU A 314 -5.18 19.60 8.31
CA GLU A 314 -4.55 20.66 9.11
C GLU A 314 -4.75 22.05 8.47
N ASN A 315 -4.60 22.15 7.14
CA ASN A 315 -4.83 23.39 6.39
C ASN A 315 -6.30 23.83 6.45
N ASP A 316 -7.24 22.91 6.29
CA ASP A 316 -8.68 23.20 6.41
C ASP A 316 -9.05 23.71 7.81
N ASN A 317 -8.50 23.11 8.85
CA ASN A 317 -8.75 23.51 10.23
C ASN A 317 -8.15 24.90 10.51
N ALA A 318 -6.95 25.18 10.02
CA ALA A 318 -6.31 26.50 10.14
C ALA A 318 -7.14 27.58 9.42
N LEU A 319 -7.64 27.28 8.22
CA LEU A 319 -8.49 28.21 7.47
C LEU A 319 -9.82 28.50 8.17
N LYS A 320 -10.47 27.47 8.74
CA LYS A 320 -11.69 27.62 9.53
C LYS A 320 -11.46 28.45 10.78
N ALA A 321 -10.35 28.21 11.49
CA ALA A 321 -9.97 28.97 12.67
C ALA A 321 -9.71 30.48 12.34
N ALA A 322 -8.99 30.74 11.24
CA ALA A 322 -8.74 32.12 10.77
C ALA A 322 -10.03 32.84 10.39
N LYS A 323 -10.96 32.18 9.68
CA LYS A 323 -12.27 32.76 9.34
C LYS A 323 -13.10 33.07 10.58
N LYS A 324 -13.08 32.20 11.59
CA LYS A 324 -13.78 32.43 12.86
C LYS A 324 -13.20 33.62 13.62
N ALA A 325 -11.87 33.69 13.75
CA ALA A 325 -11.21 34.82 14.40
C ALA A 325 -11.50 36.18 13.70
N ALA A 326 -11.48 36.18 12.35
CA ALA A 326 -11.82 37.37 11.57
C ALA A 326 -13.28 37.83 11.77
N SER A 327 -14.21 36.88 11.91
CA SER A 327 -15.62 37.21 12.20
C SER A 327 -15.83 37.78 13.61
N GLU A 328 -15.11 37.26 14.60
CA GLU A 328 -15.14 37.73 15.99
C GLU A 328 -14.61 39.19 16.10
N VAL A 329 -13.47 39.47 15.44
CA VAL A 329 -12.90 40.83 15.38
C VAL A 329 -13.86 41.81 14.69
N SER A 330 -14.54 41.39 13.62
CA SER A 330 -15.52 42.25 12.91
C SER A 330 -16.76 42.52 13.75
N GLN A 331 -17.17 41.65 14.64
CA GLN A 331 -18.29 41.84 15.56
C GLN A 331 -17.90 42.74 16.73
N GLU A 332 -16.69 42.66 17.26
CA GLU A 332 -16.18 43.54 18.31
C GLU A 332 -16.04 44.99 17.83
N THR A 333 -15.51 45.19 16.60
CA THR A 333 -15.39 46.54 16.00
C THR A 333 -16.75 47.16 15.73
N ALA A 334 -17.74 46.40 15.25
CA ALA A 334 -19.09 46.87 15.04
C ALA A 334 -19.83 47.22 16.35
N SER A 335 -19.47 46.56 17.46
CA SER A 335 -20.04 46.81 18.78
C SER A 335 -19.38 48.02 19.51
N ALA A 336 -18.19 48.44 19.07
CA ALA A 336 -17.46 49.57 19.65
C ALA A 336 -17.82 50.94 19.01
N GLU A 337 -18.53 50.90 17.85
CA GLU A 337 -18.97 52.13 17.14
C GLU A 337 -20.42 52.52 17.46
N VAL A 338 -21.11 51.85 18.38
CA VAL A 338 -22.45 52.15 18.88
C VAL A 338 -22.35 52.72 20.31
#